data_0bd4090eabe903be3a10a175e3de8774
#
_entry.id   0bd4090eabe903be3a10a175e3de8774
#
_cell.length_a   1.000
_cell.length_b   1.000
_cell.length_c   1.000
_cell.angle_alpha   90.00
_cell.angle_beta   90.00
_cell.angle_gamma   90.00
#
_symmetry.space_group_name_H-M   'P 1'
#
loop_
_entity.id
_entity.type
_entity.pdbx_description
1 polymer ?
#
loop_
_entity_poly.entity_id
_entity_poly.type
_entity_poly.pdbx_seq_one_letter_code
_entity_poly.pdbx_strand_id
1 'polypeptide(L)'
;MSGRPASVPTSLKTGQSWVVTRQPVAERVLDTCSRASPARQPGRVSGYWAPGPQQVDELEARQQALAPTIASPQDYDRQYVGVVVDGRRLIYINAFKLPDQSDIDPSREAVVICDAGPRAWGALYDPQTGAFSEIEIDGTR
;
A
#
# COMPACT_ATOMS: atom_id res chain seq x y z
N MET A 1 -5.32 -32.53 12.29
CA MET A 1 -5.03 -31.89 12.17
C MET A 1 -5.03 -31.01 12.19
N SER A 2 -5.05 -31.13 12.26
CA SER A 2 -4.97 -30.17 12.19
C SER A 2 -4.87 -29.28 12.28
N GLY A 3 -4.95 -29.26 12.33
CA GLY A 3 -4.85 -28.24 12.20
C GLY A 3 -4.78 -27.53 12.46
N ARG A 4 -4.90 -27.44 12.42
CA ARG A 4 -4.79 -26.54 12.42
C ARG A 4 -4.73 -25.64 12.61
N PRO A 5 -4.79 -25.66 12.60
CA PRO A 5 -4.61 -24.74 12.70
C PRO A 5 -4.58 -23.83 13.02
N ALA A 6 -4.82 -23.87 12.86
CA ALA A 6 -4.70 -23.07 13.12
C ALA A 6 -4.50 -22.31 13.82
N SER A 7 -4.52 -22.50 14.08
CA SER A 7 -4.43 -21.72 14.84
C SER A 7 -3.66 -20.81 14.97
N VAL A 8 -3.49 -20.80 14.58
CA VAL A 8 -2.78 -19.99 14.57
C VAL A 8 -2.88 -18.83 14.58
N PRO A 9 -2.62 -18.68 14.58
CA PRO A 9 -2.31 -17.50 14.97
C PRO A 9 -3.09 -16.37 14.68
N THR A 10 -4.03 -16.35 15.19
CA THR A 10 -4.77 -15.13 15.25
C THR A 10 -4.01 -14.00 15.87
N SER A 11 -2.98 -14.34 16.64
CA SER A 11 -2.09 -13.31 17.18
C SER A 11 -1.18 -12.72 16.12
N LEU A 12 -1.04 -13.42 15.00
CA LEU A 12 -0.20 -12.95 13.91
C LEU A 12 -1.08 -12.40 12.81
N LYS A 13 -1.73 -11.30 13.09
CA LYS A 13 -2.53 -10.65 12.09
C LYS A 13 -1.66 -10.17 10.96
N THR A 14 -1.90 -10.70 9.78
CA THR A 14 -1.41 -10.07 8.58
C THR A 14 -2.51 -9.19 8.04
N GLY A 15 -2.13 -8.03 7.56
CA GLY A 15 -3.09 -7.14 6.93
C GLY A 15 -3.59 -7.72 5.62
N GLN A 16 -4.68 -7.18 5.16
CA GLN A 16 -5.27 -7.54 3.88
C GLN A 16 -4.80 -6.57 2.81
N SER A 17 -4.85 -7.00 1.55
CA SER A 17 -4.45 -6.14 0.45
C SER A 17 -5.47 -6.21 -0.67
N TRP A 18 -5.55 -5.12 -1.42
CA TRP A 18 -6.46 -4.99 -2.56
C TRP A 18 -5.75 -4.24 -3.68
N VAL A 19 -5.97 -4.69 -4.92
CA VAL A 19 -5.51 -3.94 -6.08
C VAL A 19 -6.62 -3.00 -6.52
N VAL A 20 -6.31 -1.72 -6.58
CA VAL A 20 -7.26 -0.68 -7.00
C VAL A 20 -7.03 -0.43 -8.48
N THR A 21 -8.03 -0.77 -9.30
CA THR A 21 -7.91 -0.64 -10.76
C THR A 21 -8.79 0.46 -11.35
N ARG A 22 -9.81 0.90 -10.63
CA ARG A 22 -10.67 1.98 -11.13
C ARG A 22 -9.93 3.30 -10.99
N GLN A 23 -9.73 3.99 -12.10
CA GLN A 23 -8.89 5.18 -12.11
C GLN A 23 -9.34 6.28 -11.16
N PRO A 24 -10.65 6.61 -11.02
CA PRO A 24 -11.03 7.65 -10.07
C PRO A 24 -10.65 7.29 -8.61
N VAL A 25 -10.72 6.01 -8.25
CA VAL A 25 -10.32 5.57 -6.91
C VAL A 25 -8.80 5.62 -6.79
N ALA A 26 -8.09 5.16 -7.82
CA ALA A 26 -6.62 5.19 -7.84
C ALA A 26 -6.09 6.61 -7.65
N GLU A 27 -6.70 7.57 -8.33
CA GLU A 27 -6.29 8.97 -8.21
C GLU A 27 -6.48 9.47 -6.78
N ARG A 28 -7.54 9.05 -6.12
CA ARG A 28 -7.77 9.45 -4.73
C ARG A 28 -6.80 8.78 -3.76
N VAL A 29 -6.41 7.55 -4.03
CA VAL A 29 -5.39 6.86 -3.21
C VAL A 29 -4.09 7.65 -3.24
N LEU A 30 -3.75 8.20 -4.40
CA LEU A 30 -2.51 8.96 -4.56
C LEU A 30 -2.61 10.40 -4.08
N ASP A 31 -3.81 10.91 -3.84
CA ASP A 31 -4.03 12.24 -3.31
C ASP A 31 -3.92 12.19 -1.78
N THR A 32 -2.69 11.99 -1.32
CA THR A 32 -2.42 11.78 0.10
C THR A 32 -2.53 13.09 0.88
N CYS A 33 -2.85 12.96 2.15
CA CYS A 33 -3.13 14.10 3.01
C CYS A 33 -1.90 14.56 3.78
N SER A 34 -1.18 13.64 4.39
CA SER A 34 -0.12 13.98 5.35
C SER A 34 1.22 13.37 4.98
N ARG A 35 1.41 13.04 3.72
CA ARG A 35 2.70 12.55 3.22
C ARG A 35 2.82 12.82 1.74
N ALA A 36 4.06 12.77 1.25
CA ALA A 36 4.32 12.90 -0.17
C ALA A 36 3.87 11.64 -0.92
N SER A 37 3.49 11.81 -2.17
CA SER A 37 3.24 10.70 -3.09
C SER A 37 3.63 11.17 -4.49
N PRO A 38 3.78 10.23 -5.45
CA PRO A 38 4.16 10.64 -6.81
C PRO A 38 3.19 11.60 -7.46
N ALA A 39 1.90 11.47 -7.17
CA ALA A 39 0.90 12.32 -7.81
C ALA A 39 0.91 13.76 -7.29
N ARG A 40 1.59 14.02 -6.17
CA ARG A 40 1.67 15.39 -5.66
C ARG A 40 2.66 16.24 -6.45
N GLN A 41 3.43 15.63 -7.35
CA GLN A 41 4.27 16.35 -8.28
C GLN A 41 3.58 16.36 -9.64
N PRO A 42 3.20 17.53 -10.17
CA PRO A 42 2.45 17.59 -11.43
C PRO A 42 3.20 16.91 -12.57
N GLY A 43 2.47 16.09 -13.32
CA GLY A 43 3.02 15.42 -14.50
C GLY A 43 3.88 14.22 -14.22
N ARG A 44 4.16 13.90 -12.97
CA ARG A 44 5.02 12.77 -12.67
C ARG A 44 4.37 11.43 -12.94
N VAL A 45 3.08 11.29 -12.59
CA VAL A 45 2.31 10.09 -12.90
C VAL A 45 1.69 10.29 -14.28
N SER A 46 2.12 9.52 -15.26
CA SER A 46 1.65 9.65 -16.63
C SER A 46 0.59 8.62 -17.01
N GLY A 47 0.30 7.66 -16.15
CA GLY A 47 -0.71 6.67 -16.43
C GLY A 47 -0.87 5.68 -15.30
N TYR A 48 -1.80 4.75 -15.51
CA TYR A 48 -2.12 3.70 -14.55
C TYR A 48 -2.10 2.35 -15.26
N TRP A 49 -1.84 1.30 -14.50
CA TRP A 49 -1.88 -0.06 -15.03
C TRP A 49 -2.36 -1.00 -13.92
N ALA A 50 -2.79 -2.20 -14.29
CA ALA A 50 -3.34 -3.15 -13.34
C ALA A 50 -2.31 -4.23 -13.03
N PRO A 51 -1.68 -4.21 -11.84
CA PRO A 51 -0.78 -5.29 -11.46
C PRO A 51 -1.53 -6.61 -11.38
N GLY A 52 -0.90 -7.66 -11.90
CA GLY A 52 -1.47 -8.99 -11.83
C GLY A 52 -1.11 -9.69 -10.52
N PRO A 53 -1.71 -10.87 -10.28
CA PRO A 53 -1.46 -11.60 -9.03
C PRO A 53 0.02 -11.91 -8.80
N GLN A 54 0.77 -12.19 -9.87
CA GLN A 54 2.18 -12.53 -9.73
C GLN A 54 2.99 -11.34 -9.21
N GLN A 55 2.74 -10.13 -9.75
CA GLN A 55 3.44 -8.95 -9.28
C GLN A 55 3.10 -8.63 -7.83
N VAL A 56 1.84 -8.81 -7.45
CA VAL A 56 1.41 -8.59 -6.07
C VAL A 56 2.05 -9.60 -5.13
N ASP A 57 2.08 -10.87 -5.52
CA ASP A 57 2.70 -11.91 -4.69
C ASP A 57 4.19 -11.64 -4.49
N GLU A 58 4.88 -11.21 -5.53
CA GLU A 58 6.30 -10.88 -5.42
C GLU A 58 6.53 -9.67 -4.51
N LEU A 59 5.70 -8.67 -4.63
CA LEU A 59 5.76 -7.50 -3.75
C LEU A 59 5.59 -7.92 -2.29
N GLU A 60 4.59 -8.73 -2.03
CA GLU A 60 4.28 -9.14 -0.66
C GLU A 60 5.35 -10.04 -0.08
N ALA A 61 5.97 -10.86 -0.90
CA ALA A 61 7.09 -11.68 -0.46
C ALA A 61 8.32 -10.85 -0.07
N ARG A 62 8.44 -9.62 -0.58
CA ARG A 62 9.59 -8.75 -0.35
C ARG A 62 9.34 -7.67 0.69
N GLN A 63 8.16 -7.62 1.31
CA GLN A 63 7.80 -6.53 2.22
C GLN A 63 8.75 -6.36 3.39
N GLN A 64 9.41 -7.43 3.79
CA GLN A 64 10.36 -7.32 4.91
C GLN A 64 11.51 -6.37 4.61
N ALA A 65 11.78 -6.10 3.34
CA ALA A 65 12.79 -5.13 2.97
C ALA A 65 12.43 -3.70 3.38
N LEU A 66 11.16 -3.45 3.74
CA LEU A 66 10.74 -2.15 4.26
C LEU A 66 11.19 -1.93 5.70
N ALA A 67 11.53 -3.01 6.42
CA ALA A 67 12.12 -2.87 7.74
C ALA A 67 13.59 -2.46 7.62
N PRO A 68 14.13 -1.69 8.55
CA PRO A 68 13.49 -1.22 9.78
C PRO A 68 12.70 0.07 9.63
N THR A 69 12.64 0.66 8.44
CA THR A 69 11.93 1.94 8.25
C THR A 69 10.47 1.79 8.68
N ILE A 70 9.83 0.69 8.26
CA ILE A 70 8.46 0.37 8.65
C ILE A 70 8.50 -0.86 9.55
N ALA A 71 8.01 -0.72 10.77
CA ALA A 71 7.91 -1.85 11.68
C ALA A 71 6.73 -2.74 11.25
N SER A 72 7.00 -4.03 11.09
CA SER A 72 5.97 -5.02 10.76
C SER A 72 5.09 -4.61 9.57
N PRO A 73 5.70 -4.40 8.39
CA PRO A 73 4.93 -3.88 7.24
C PRO A 73 3.72 -4.74 6.88
N GLN A 74 3.79 -6.05 7.08
CA GLN A 74 2.72 -6.96 6.72
C GLN A 74 1.48 -6.86 7.63
N ASP A 75 1.59 -6.14 8.76
CA ASP A 75 0.46 -5.99 9.67
C ASP A 75 -0.51 -4.90 9.24
N TYR A 76 -0.13 -4.10 8.26
CA TYR A 76 -0.98 -3.02 7.74
C TYR A 76 -1.88 -3.56 6.64
N ASP A 77 -3.10 -3.01 6.55
CA ASP A 77 -3.90 -3.20 5.34
C ASP A 77 -3.29 -2.34 4.23
N ARG A 78 -3.40 -2.80 3.00
CA ARG A 78 -2.70 -2.15 1.89
C ARG A 78 -3.59 -2.09 0.65
N GLN A 79 -3.59 -0.94 0.01
CA GLN A 79 -4.13 -0.77 -1.33
C GLN A 79 -2.96 -0.60 -2.30
N TYR A 80 -3.00 -1.33 -3.41
CA TYR A 80 -1.98 -1.27 -4.44
C TYR A 80 -2.52 -0.59 -5.68
N VAL A 81 -1.78 0.38 -6.18
CA VAL A 81 -2.14 1.10 -7.40
C VAL A 81 -0.99 0.99 -8.38
N GLY A 82 -1.24 0.42 -9.56
CA GLY A 82 -0.25 0.43 -10.63
C GLY A 82 -0.18 1.81 -11.25
N VAL A 83 1.01 2.40 -11.24
CA VAL A 83 1.25 3.74 -11.76
C VAL A 83 2.39 3.70 -12.76
N VAL A 84 2.37 4.64 -13.69
CA VAL A 84 3.50 4.86 -14.60
C VAL A 84 4.17 6.14 -14.15
N VAL A 85 5.41 6.02 -13.68
CA VAL A 85 6.19 7.14 -13.15
C VAL A 85 7.50 7.17 -13.91
N ASP A 86 7.79 8.30 -14.54
CA ASP A 86 9.02 8.48 -15.33
C ASP A 86 9.18 7.37 -16.38
N GLY A 87 8.07 6.97 -17.00
CA GLY A 87 8.05 5.96 -18.05
C GLY A 87 8.14 4.51 -17.57
N ARG A 88 8.12 4.28 -16.26
CA ARG A 88 8.26 2.94 -15.70
C ARG A 88 7.00 2.51 -14.97
N ARG A 89 6.64 1.24 -15.10
CA ARG A 89 5.51 0.67 -14.37
C ARG A 89 5.93 0.32 -12.95
N LEU A 90 5.37 1.05 -12.01
CA LEU A 90 5.62 0.85 -10.58
C LEU A 90 4.31 0.56 -9.89
N ILE A 91 4.39 0.10 -8.64
CA ILE A 91 3.20 -0.10 -7.80
C ILE A 91 3.32 0.83 -6.61
N TYR A 92 2.32 1.70 -6.44
CA TYR A 92 2.22 2.52 -5.23
C TYR A 92 1.50 1.74 -4.16
N ILE A 93 2.07 1.73 -2.97
CA ILE A 93 1.50 1.07 -1.80
C ILE A 93 0.91 2.14 -0.90
N ASN A 94 -0.37 2.02 -0.61
CA ASN A 94 -1.05 2.84 0.40
C ASN A 94 -1.37 1.93 1.58
N ALA A 95 -0.61 2.06 2.66
CA ALA A 95 -0.75 1.22 3.83
C ALA A 95 -1.38 1.99 4.98
N PHE A 96 -2.22 1.32 5.74
CA PHE A 96 -3.00 1.98 6.78
C PHE A 96 -3.50 0.97 7.81
N LYS A 97 -3.91 1.51 8.97
CA LYS A 97 -4.64 0.73 9.98
C LYS A 97 -5.92 1.48 10.27
N LEU A 98 -7.04 0.85 9.94
CA LEU A 98 -8.35 1.44 10.18
C LEU A 98 -8.87 1.04 11.55
N PRO A 99 -9.67 1.90 12.19
CA PRO A 99 -10.38 1.50 13.40
C PRO A 99 -11.33 0.33 13.11
N ASP A 100 -11.58 -0.49 14.12
CA ASP A 100 -12.43 -1.67 13.98
C ASP A 100 -13.84 -1.33 13.51
N GLN A 101 -14.31 -0.12 13.82
CA GLN A 101 -15.67 0.30 13.49
C GLN A 101 -15.74 1.12 12.20
N SER A 102 -14.67 1.09 11.41
CA SER A 102 -14.67 1.85 10.17
C SER A 102 -15.65 1.27 9.16
N ASP A 103 -16.38 2.16 8.50
CA ASP A 103 -17.30 1.79 7.42
C ASP A 103 -16.62 1.78 6.06
N ILE A 104 -15.35 2.11 6.00
CA ILE A 104 -14.63 2.18 4.72
C ILE A 104 -14.36 0.78 4.21
N ASP A 105 -14.69 0.56 2.93
CA ASP A 105 -14.42 -0.70 2.24
C ASP A 105 -13.21 -0.50 1.31
N PRO A 106 -12.01 -0.95 1.71
CA PRO A 106 -10.81 -0.69 0.91
C PRO A 106 -10.79 -1.39 -0.45
N SER A 107 -11.69 -2.36 -0.67
CA SER A 107 -11.78 -2.99 -1.98
C SER A 107 -12.46 -2.09 -3.00
N ARG A 108 -13.13 -1.02 -2.56
CA ARG A 108 -13.95 -0.16 -3.41
C ARG A 108 -13.67 1.33 -3.28
N GLU A 109 -13.11 1.74 -2.15
CA GLU A 109 -12.91 3.15 -1.82
C GLU A 109 -11.46 3.42 -1.51
N ALA A 110 -10.99 4.62 -1.84
CA ALA A 110 -9.67 5.04 -1.43
C ALA A 110 -9.66 5.29 0.08
N VAL A 111 -8.62 4.80 0.75
CA VAL A 111 -8.42 5.08 2.16
C VAL A 111 -7.40 6.21 2.26
N VAL A 112 -7.86 7.38 2.71
CA VAL A 112 -7.01 8.55 2.88
C VAL A 112 -7.13 9.00 4.33
N ILE A 113 -6.04 8.85 5.08
CA ILE A 113 -6.01 9.19 6.49
C ILE A 113 -5.03 10.35 6.68
N CYS A 114 -5.47 11.38 7.39
CA CYS A 114 -4.65 12.55 7.64
C CYS A 114 -4.04 12.46 9.03
N ASP A 115 -2.79 12.87 9.15
CA ASP A 115 -2.09 12.99 10.43
C ASP A 115 -2.06 11.68 11.21
N ALA A 116 -1.92 10.56 10.50
CA ALA A 116 -1.96 9.23 11.14
C ALA A 116 -0.63 8.84 11.77
N GLY A 117 0.45 9.57 11.45
CA GLY A 117 1.78 9.19 11.94
C GLY A 117 2.13 7.79 11.47
N PRO A 118 2.71 6.95 12.34
CA PRO A 118 3.16 5.63 11.92
C PRO A 118 2.05 4.63 11.61
N ARG A 119 0.78 5.03 11.73
CA ARG A 119 -0.33 4.14 11.38
C ARG A 119 -0.67 4.17 9.89
N ALA A 120 0.01 5.00 9.11
CA ALA A 120 -0.18 5.03 7.67
C ALA A 120 1.13 5.39 6.99
N TRP A 121 1.41 4.74 5.87
CA TRP A 121 2.62 5.00 5.10
C TRP A 121 2.37 4.66 3.64
N GLY A 122 3.28 5.10 2.79
CA GLY A 122 3.26 4.78 1.38
C GLY A 122 4.65 4.49 0.87
N ALA A 123 4.74 3.80 -0.25
CA ALA A 123 6.01 3.49 -0.89
C ALA A 123 5.76 3.13 -2.36
N LEU A 124 6.81 3.20 -3.15
CA LEU A 124 6.81 2.68 -4.52
C LEU A 124 7.56 1.36 -4.55
N TYR A 125 7.04 0.44 -5.34
CA TYR A 125 7.69 -0.86 -5.59
C TYR A 125 7.91 -1.01 -7.09
N ASP A 126 9.12 -1.43 -7.44
CA ASP A 126 9.48 -1.69 -8.83
C ASP A 126 9.43 -3.19 -9.09
N PRO A 127 8.45 -3.69 -9.88
CA PRO A 127 8.36 -5.13 -10.15
C PRO A 127 9.55 -5.67 -10.93
N GLN A 128 10.26 -4.84 -11.67
CA GLN A 128 11.40 -5.32 -12.45
C GLN A 128 12.64 -5.56 -11.61
N THR A 129 12.84 -4.72 -10.59
CA THR A 129 14.03 -4.82 -9.75
C THR A 129 13.75 -5.43 -8.38
N GLY A 130 12.49 -5.42 -7.95
CA GLY A 130 12.12 -5.87 -6.63
C GLY A 130 12.48 -4.88 -5.53
N ALA A 131 12.75 -3.63 -5.88
CA ALA A 131 13.19 -2.62 -4.94
C ALA A 131 12.04 -1.71 -4.52
N PHE A 132 12.05 -1.32 -3.25
CA PHE A 132 11.15 -0.29 -2.72
C PHE A 132 11.86 1.05 -2.71
N SER A 133 11.09 2.11 -2.92
CA SER A 133 11.60 3.48 -2.91
C SER A 133 10.53 4.43 -2.41
N GLU A 134 10.94 5.66 -2.12
CA GLU A 134 10.03 6.73 -1.71
C GLU A 134 9.11 6.30 -0.58
N ILE A 135 9.70 5.72 0.44
CA ILE A 135 8.96 5.29 1.64
C ILE A 135 8.66 6.53 2.46
N GLU A 136 7.36 6.80 2.65
CA GLU A 136 6.90 8.01 3.33
C GLU A 136 5.91 7.62 4.43
N ILE A 137 6.23 8.00 5.65
CA ILE A 137 5.34 7.80 6.79
C ILE A 137 4.51 9.06 6.97
N ASP A 138 3.23 8.91 7.31
CA ASP A 138 2.36 10.06 7.51
C ASP A 138 2.92 10.98 8.58
N GLY A 139 2.69 12.27 8.39
CA GLY A 139 2.98 13.24 9.42
C GLY A 139 1.97 13.20 10.54
N THR A 140 2.32 13.83 11.64
CA THR A 140 1.41 14.06 12.77
C THR A 140 1.45 15.55 13.12
N ARG A 141 0.43 16.00 13.83
CA ARG A 141 0.39 17.37 14.35
C ARG A 141 0.62 17.39 15.83
#